data_73eb97e952c0a93d7e4c6e21084c1b5c
#
_entry.id   73eb97e952c0a93d7e4c6e21084c1b5c
#
_cell.length_a   1.000
_cell.length_b   1.000
_cell.length_c   1.000
_cell.angle_alpha   90.00
_cell.angle_beta   90.00
_cell.angle_gamma   90.00
#
_symmetry.space_group_name_H-M   'P 1'
#
loop_
_entity.id
_entity.type
_entity.pdbx_description
1 polymer ?
#
loop_
_entity_poly.entity_id
_entity_poly.type
_entity_poly.pdbx_seq_one_letter_code
_entity_poly.pdbx_strand_id
1 'polypeptide(L)'
;MTLKNMIELADGLTPIETEIGYYILKNQEDILELSVVELAERTYVSKSAIHRFCNKIGLKGFNELKVILAKDISEMRSDIEMIDVNYPFDRKEIKQII
;
A
#
# COMPACT_ATOMS: atom_id res chain seq x y z
N MET A 1 7.32 -9.44 -3.51
CA MET A 1 6.20 -9.67 -2.58
C MET A 1 5.49 -8.35 -2.31
N THR A 2 4.17 -8.34 -2.39
CA THR A 2 3.41 -7.12 -2.16
C THR A 2 3.20 -6.88 -0.67
N LEU A 3 2.89 -5.65 -0.33
CA LEU A 3 2.58 -5.30 1.07
C LEU A 3 1.40 -6.13 1.58
N LYS A 4 0.39 -6.33 0.73
CA LYS A 4 -0.75 -7.16 1.11
C LYS A 4 -0.32 -8.56 1.52
N ASN A 5 0.57 -9.17 0.74
CA ASN A 5 1.07 -10.50 1.06
C ASN A 5 1.86 -10.50 2.37
N MET A 6 2.67 -9.48 2.59
CA MET A 6 3.44 -9.38 3.84
C MET A 6 2.52 -9.31 5.04
N ILE A 7 1.43 -8.55 4.94
CA ILE A 7 0.47 -8.45 6.04
C ILE A 7 -0.26 -9.77 6.24
N GLU A 8 -0.69 -10.40 5.15
CA GLU A 8 -1.46 -11.65 5.25
C GLU A 8 -0.63 -12.81 5.78
N LEU A 9 0.66 -12.82 5.48
CA LEU A 9 1.54 -13.90 5.92
C LEU A 9 2.14 -13.67 7.31
N ALA A 10 1.95 -12.48 7.87
CA ALA A 10 2.56 -12.17 9.16
C ALA A 10 1.89 -12.96 10.28
N ASP A 11 2.71 -13.51 11.18
CA ASP A 11 2.23 -14.20 12.36
C ASP A 11 2.20 -13.24 13.55
N GLY A 12 1.25 -13.46 14.44
CA GLY A 12 1.24 -12.75 15.71
C GLY A 12 0.72 -11.34 15.67
N LEU A 13 -0.01 -10.96 14.62
CA LEU A 13 -0.65 -9.65 14.62
C LEU A 13 -1.81 -9.63 15.61
N THR A 14 -1.83 -8.59 16.46
CA THR A 14 -2.97 -8.39 17.34
C THR A 14 -4.17 -7.89 16.53
N PRO A 15 -5.39 -7.92 17.11
CA PRO A 15 -6.55 -7.36 16.39
C PRO A 15 -6.35 -5.90 16.00
N ILE A 16 -5.70 -5.10 16.86
CA ILE A 16 -5.42 -3.70 16.54
C ILE A 16 -4.46 -3.60 15.37
N GLU A 17 -3.42 -4.44 15.36
CA GLU A 17 -2.45 -4.44 14.27
C GLU A 17 -3.07 -4.90 12.97
N THR A 18 -3.99 -5.86 13.04
CA THR A 18 -4.72 -6.29 11.86
C THR A 18 -5.54 -5.13 11.29
N GLU A 19 -6.15 -4.32 12.17
CA GLU A 19 -6.91 -3.15 11.71
C GLU A 19 -6.01 -2.10 11.08
N ILE A 20 -4.79 -1.92 11.61
CA ILE A 20 -3.83 -1.02 10.99
C ILE A 20 -3.55 -1.49 9.56
N GLY A 21 -3.32 -2.78 9.38
CA GLY A 21 -3.09 -3.35 8.06
C GLY A 21 -4.25 -3.11 7.10
N TYR A 22 -5.46 -3.33 7.55
CA TYR A 22 -6.65 -3.07 6.75
C TYR A 22 -6.74 -1.62 6.34
N TYR A 23 -6.50 -0.71 7.27
CA TYR A 23 -6.58 0.71 6.95
C TYR A 23 -5.57 1.08 5.87
N ILE A 24 -4.35 0.57 5.99
CA ILE A 24 -3.30 0.85 5.02
C ILE A 24 -3.69 0.33 3.64
N LEU A 25 -4.18 -0.90 3.57
CA LEU A 25 -4.52 -1.52 2.29
C LEU A 25 -5.71 -0.84 1.62
N LYS A 26 -6.64 -0.30 2.41
CA LYS A 26 -7.80 0.39 1.86
C LYS A 26 -7.50 1.81 1.41
N ASN A 27 -6.42 2.41 1.90
CA ASN A 27 -6.12 3.81 1.65
C ASN A 27 -4.71 4.00 1.11
N GLN A 28 -4.28 3.12 0.22
CA GLN A 28 -2.88 3.02 -0.18
C GLN A 28 -2.29 4.34 -0.66
N GLU A 29 -2.99 5.06 -1.53
CA GLU A 29 -2.44 6.30 -2.05
C GLU A 29 -2.38 7.39 -0.98
N ASP A 30 -3.37 7.44 -0.09
CA ASP A 30 -3.34 8.40 1.01
C ASP A 30 -2.17 8.15 1.94
N ILE A 31 -1.85 6.86 2.17
CA ILE A 31 -0.77 6.50 3.09
C ILE A 31 0.56 7.08 2.63
N LEU A 32 0.78 7.17 1.33
CA LEU A 32 2.03 7.74 0.81
C LEU A 32 2.23 9.20 1.22
N GLU A 33 1.15 9.91 1.49
CA GLU A 33 1.20 11.32 1.87
C GLU A 33 1.26 11.54 3.38
N LEU A 34 1.14 10.48 4.17
CA LEU A 34 1.05 10.61 5.62
C LEU A 34 2.40 10.45 6.29
N SER A 35 2.59 11.18 7.40
CA SER A 35 3.69 10.88 8.32
C SER A 35 3.24 9.75 9.25
N VAL A 36 4.21 9.18 9.98
CA VAL A 36 3.88 8.15 10.96
C VAL A 36 2.95 8.70 12.05
N VAL A 37 3.11 9.97 12.41
CA VAL A 37 2.24 10.60 13.39
C VAL A 37 0.82 10.68 12.88
N GLU A 38 0.66 11.07 11.62
CA GLU A 38 -0.67 11.18 11.03
C GLU A 38 -1.34 9.81 10.91
N LEU A 39 -0.59 8.80 10.51
CA LEU A 39 -1.16 7.45 10.44
C LEU A 39 -1.58 6.96 11.82
N ALA A 40 -0.74 7.20 12.83
CA ALA A 40 -1.06 6.82 14.19
C ALA A 40 -2.36 7.48 14.66
N GLU A 41 -2.51 8.76 14.35
CA GLU A 41 -3.73 9.49 14.71
C GLU A 41 -4.97 8.92 14.01
N ARG A 42 -4.85 8.60 12.74
CA ARG A 42 -5.97 8.09 11.96
C ARG A 42 -6.40 6.70 12.40
N THR A 43 -5.47 5.92 12.93
CA THR A 43 -5.78 4.57 13.39
C THR A 43 -5.94 4.49 14.90
N TYR A 44 -5.88 5.63 15.58
CA TYR A 44 -6.08 5.72 17.03
C TYR A 44 -5.09 4.87 17.83
N VAL A 45 -3.83 4.87 17.38
CA VAL A 45 -2.76 4.13 18.07
C VAL A 45 -1.55 5.03 18.24
N SER A 46 -0.54 4.55 18.95
CA SER A 46 0.71 5.30 19.12
C SER A 46 1.65 5.07 17.95
N LYS A 47 2.65 5.96 17.82
CA LYS A 47 3.70 5.75 16.81
C LYS A 47 4.42 4.43 17.06
N SER A 48 4.62 4.08 18.32
CA SER A 48 5.27 2.82 18.68
C SER A 48 4.48 1.62 18.17
N ALA A 49 3.15 1.71 18.20
CA ALA A 49 2.31 0.63 17.67
C ALA A 49 2.48 0.48 16.17
N ILE A 50 2.58 1.59 15.44
CA ILE A 50 2.84 1.54 14.01
C ILE A 50 4.20 0.88 13.75
N HIS A 51 5.21 1.27 14.54
CA HIS A 51 6.54 0.70 14.38
C HIS A 51 6.54 -0.80 14.63
N ARG A 52 5.86 -1.25 15.69
CA ARG A 52 5.76 -2.67 16.00
C ARG A 52 5.05 -3.42 14.88
N PHE A 53 3.98 -2.83 14.33
CA PHE A 53 3.29 -3.43 13.20
C PHE A 53 4.23 -3.64 12.02
N CYS A 54 4.99 -2.60 11.66
CA CYS A 54 5.93 -2.68 10.56
C CYS A 54 6.95 -3.79 10.80
N ASN A 55 7.49 -3.87 12.01
CA ASN A 55 8.47 -4.91 12.33
C ASN A 55 7.88 -6.31 12.22
N LYS A 56 6.63 -6.48 12.63
CA LYS A 56 5.99 -7.80 12.58
C LYS A 56 5.76 -8.29 11.17
N ILE A 57 5.57 -7.39 10.22
CA ILE A 57 5.40 -7.80 8.82
C ILE A 57 6.72 -7.85 8.07
N GLY A 58 7.84 -7.64 8.77
CA GLY A 58 9.17 -7.84 8.20
C GLY A 58 9.86 -6.57 7.75
N LEU A 59 9.36 -5.41 8.15
CA LEU A 59 9.92 -4.13 7.74
C LEU A 59 10.61 -3.42 8.90
N LYS A 60 11.52 -2.52 8.57
CA LYS A 60 12.26 -1.77 9.57
C LYS A 60 11.45 -0.63 10.17
N GLY A 61 10.48 -0.09 9.42
CA GLY A 61 9.66 0.99 9.91
C GLY A 61 8.72 1.49 8.84
N PHE A 62 8.06 2.61 9.14
CA PHE A 62 7.04 3.16 8.26
C PHE A 62 7.60 3.67 6.93
N ASN A 63 8.83 4.22 6.95
CA ASN A 63 9.43 4.70 5.70
C ASN A 63 9.61 3.55 4.70
N GLU A 64 10.08 2.39 5.18
CA GLU A 64 10.24 1.24 4.31
C GLU A 64 8.88 0.74 3.82
N LEU A 65 7.86 0.79 4.68
CA LEU A 65 6.51 0.43 4.29
C LEU A 65 6.04 1.31 3.12
N LYS A 66 6.30 2.61 3.20
CA LYS A 66 5.89 3.53 2.13
C LYS A 66 6.64 3.25 0.83
N VAL A 67 7.91 2.87 0.91
CA VAL A 67 8.67 2.52 -0.29
C VAL A 67 8.04 1.31 -0.98
N ILE A 68 7.71 0.28 -0.21
CA ILE A 68 7.08 -0.92 -0.77
C ILE A 68 5.71 -0.59 -1.34
N LEU A 69 4.94 0.22 -0.63
CA LEU A 69 3.61 0.59 -1.08
C LEU A 69 3.67 1.38 -2.38
N ALA A 70 4.61 2.31 -2.49
CA ALA A 70 4.78 3.08 -3.72
C ALA A 70 5.15 2.17 -4.88
N LYS A 71 5.99 1.19 -4.63
CA LYS A 71 6.37 0.22 -5.66
C LYS A 71 5.16 -0.60 -6.10
N ASP A 72 4.36 -1.07 -5.15
CA ASP A 72 3.17 -1.85 -5.46
C ASP A 72 2.19 -1.07 -6.33
N ILE A 73 1.95 0.19 -5.99
CA ILE A 73 1.05 1.05 -6.74
C ILE A 73 1.59 1.27 -8.15
N SER A 74 2.89 1.53 -8.26
CA SER A 74 3.53 1.77 -9.56
C SER A 74 3.42 0.54 -10.46
N GLU A 75 3.65 -0.64 -9.90
CA GLU A 75 3.56 -1.88 -10.69
C GLU A 75 2.13 -2.13 -11.14
N MET A 76 1.16 -1.85 -10.30
CA MET A 76 -0.24 -2.01 -10.68
C MET A 76 -0.61 -1.08 -11.84
N ARG A 77 -0.15 0.17 -11.79
CA ARG A 77 -0.42 1.12 -12.86
C ARG A 77 0.26 0.71 -14.17
N SER A 78 1.49 0.19 -14.08
CA SER A 78 2.20 -0.29 -15.26
C SER A 78 1.45 -1.43 -15.93
N ASP A 79 0.91 -2.36 -15.15
CA ASP A 79 0.14 -3.46 -15.70
C ASP A 79 -1.10 -2.96 -16.42
N ILE A 80 -1.79 -1.98 -15.84
CA ILE A 80 -2.97 -1.40 -16.47
C ILE A 80 -2.59 -0.69 -17.78
N GLU A 81 -1.49 0.05 -17.76
CA GLU A 81 -1.04 0.75 -18.96
C GLU A 81 -0.65 -0.22 -20.06
N MET A 82 -0.03 -1.34 -19.70
CA MET A 82 0.31 -2.35 -20.69
C MET A 82 -0.92 -2.96 -21.32
N ILE A 83 -1.96 -3.17 -20.53
CA ILE A 83 -3.22 -3.68 -21.07
C ILE A 83 -3.80 -2.69 -22.05
N ASP A 84 -3.78 -1.40 -21.73
CA ASP A 84 -4.28 -0.35 -22.63
C ASP A 84 -3.51 -0.30 -23.92
N VAL A 85 -2.18 -0.43 -23.84
CA VAL A 85 -1.33 -0.41 -25.04
C VAL A 85 -1.65 -1.58 -25.96
N ASN A 86 -1.97 -2.72 -25.39
CA ASN A 86 -2.28 -3.92 -26.19
C ASN A 86 -3.68 -3.90 -26.77
N TYR A 87 -4.53 -2.97 -26.36
CA TYR A 87 -5.87 -2.83 -26.89
C TYR A 87 -5.79 -2.29 -28.30
N PRO A 88 -6.41 -2.90 -29.26
CA PRO A 88 -6.37 -2.41 -30.64
C PRO A 88 -6.89 -1.00 -30.75
N PHE A 89 -6.61 -0.37 -30.75
CA PHE A 89 -6.67 0.67 -30.85
C PHE A 89 -6.80 1.57 -31.14
N ASP A 90 -6.98 1.93 -30.99
CA ASP A 90 -6.98 2.73 -31.15
C ASP A 90 -6.88 3.60 -30.54
N ARG A 91 -6.48 4.06 -30.09
CA ARG A 91 -6.25 4.80 -29.40
C ARG A 91 -6.24 5.86 -29.64
N LYS A 92 -6.33 6.07 -30.06
CA LYS A 92 -6.33 6.85 -30.21
C LYS A 92 -7.18 7.29 -30.49
N GLU A 93 -7.78 6.96 -30.48
CA GLU A 93 -8.38 7.08 -30.47
C GLU A 93 -8.73 6.91 -29.75
N ILE A 94 -8.49 6.77 -29.31
CA ILE A 94 -8.50 6.40 -28.66
C ILE A 94 -8.56 6.93 -27.93
N LYS A 95 -8.35 7.37 -27.76
CA LYS A 95 -8.23 7.65 -27.11
C LYS A 95 -8.89 7.94 -26.77
N GLN A 96 -9.39 7.93 -26.95
CA GLN A 96 -9.88 7.85 -26.67
C GLN A 96 -10.20 7.19 -26.14
N ILE A 97 -10.19 6.92 -25.90
CA ILE A 97 -10.25 6.16 -25.43
C ILE A 97 -10.12 6.08 -24.73
N ILE A 98 -10.07 6.34 -24.44
CA ILE A 98 -9.72 6.17 -24.01
C ILE A 98 -9.55 6.12 -23.69
#